data_3228ac15a883c333d508af81d66c5663
#
_entry.id   3228ac15a883c333d508af81d66c5663
#
_cell.length_a   1.000
_cell.length_b   1.000
_cell.length_c   1.000
_cell.angle_alpha   90.00
_cell.angle_beta   90.00
_cell.angle_gamma   90.00
#
_symmetry.space_group_name_H-M   'P 1'
#
loop_
_entity.id
_entity.type
_entity.pdbx_description
1 polymer ?
#
loop_
_entity_poly.entity_id
_entity_poly.type
_entity_poly.pdbx_seq_one_letter_code
_entity_poly.pdbx_strand_id
1 'polypeptide(L)'
;MKSLTKLYKTFVYQYKKKIDLDKIAIKSSSLNSLFNYYETDKGSKDVSPYSKIKNGEKVKGHGFAKFYEKYFKNLKKKRINILEIGVWEGASTASFYHYFEKAELFAIDRNFKFKYCSKRINFFFCDTTSVKDLSKFKNYVGLKKNIFFDIIIDDGSHIFSNILKNLSYFFNYLKAGGIYVIEDYKHPSYFSYLQDIKGHISIDKVLFLLKKNIIFKSKILSRNKIRHLIKNIKKIFTHKGNCIKSGKNISDIAFIYKKN
;
A
#
# COMPACT_ATOMS: atom_id res chain seq x y z
N MET A 1 15.29 -21.75 16.49
CA MET A 1 16.09 -20.52 16.30
C MET A 1 15.35 -19.37 15.62
N LYS A 2 14.65 -19.53 14.45
CA LYS A 2 13.92 -18.41 13.79
C LYS A 2 12.81 -17.75 14.65
N SER A 3 12.20 -18.47 15.61
CA SER A 3 11.14 -17.95 16.50
C SER A 3 11.67 -16.99 17.56
N LEU A 4 12.78 -17.34 18.23
CA LEU A 4 13.41 -16.50 19.27
C LEU A 4 13.97 -15.18 18.71
N THR A 5 14.59 -15.24 17.52
CA THR A 5 15.09 -14.03 16.84
C THR A 5 13.96 -13.09 16.42
N LYS A 6 12.78 -13.65 16.06
CA LYS A 6 11.59 -12.85 15.73
C LYS A 6 11.02 -12.19 16.99
N LEU A 7 10.93 -12.91 18.11
CA LEU A 7 10.50 -12.38 19.41
C LEU A 7 11.42 -11.26 19.91
N TYR A 8 12.74 -11.49 19.89
CA TYR A 8 13.74 -10.49 20.29
C TYR A 8 13.66 -9.22 19.42
N LYS A 9 13.56 -9.36 18.09
CA LYS A 9 13.38 -8.21 17.20
C LYS A 9 12.06 -7.46 17.47
N THR A 10 10.97 -8.18 17.73
CA THR A 10 9.68 -7.59 18.12
C THR A 10 9.83 -6.74 19.37
N PHE A 11 10.47 -7.31 20.40
CA PHE A 11 10.73 -6.63 21.66
C PHE A 11 11.57 -5.36 21.46
N VAL A 12 12.72 -5.46 20.78
CA VAL A 12 13.62 -4.32 20.53
C VAL A 12 12.93 -3.18 19.75
N TYR A 13 12.07 -3.50 18.77
CA TYR A 13 11.37 -2.46 17.98
C TYR A 13 10.18 -1.85 18.71
N GLN A 14 9.51 -2.58 19.60
CA GLN A 14 8.41 -2.02 20.40
C GLN A 14 8.92 -0.94 21.39
N TYR A 15 10.14 -1.07 21.88
CA TYR A 15 10.74 -0.13 22.85
C TYR A 15 11.61 0.97 22.21
N LYS A 16 11.80 0.97 20.88
CA LYS A 16 12.45 2.09 20.21
C LYS A 16 11.58 3.35 20.31
N LYS A 17 12.21 4.45 20.74
CA LYS A 17 11.57 5.77 20.76
C LYS A 17 11.04 6.10 19.37
N LYS A 18 9.74 6.28 19.26
CA LYS A 18 9.08 6.67 18.01
C LYS A 18 9.13 8.17 17.82
N ILE A 19 9.12 8.59 16.56
CA ILE A 19 9.03 10.00 16.16
C ILE A 19 7.55 10.41 16.24
N ASP A 20 7.24 11.36 17.09
CA ASP A 20 5.88 11.86 17.30
C ASP A 20 5.56 12.92 16.25
N LEU A 21 4.71 12.56 15.29
CA LEU A 21 4.31 13.44 14.20
C LEU A 21 3.41 14.58 14.66
N ASP A 22 2.71 14.44 15.80
CA ASP A 22 1.88 15.50 16.36
C ASP A 22 2.73 16.71 16.80
N LYS A 23 4.06 16.51 16.98
CA LYS A 23 5.02 17.55 17.36
C LYS A 23 5.80 18.13 16.18
N ILE A 24 5.59 17.62 14.96
CA ILE A 24 6.31 18.06 13.77
C ILE A 24 5.41 18.99 12.96
N ALA A 25 5.77 20.26 12.90
CA ALA A 25 5.11 21.23 12.03
C ALA A 25 5.79 21.25 10.65
N ILE A 26 5.05 20.83 9.60
CA ILE A 26 5.52 20.93 8.22
C ILE A 26 4.63 21.90 7.46
N LYS A 27 5.24 22.93 6.85
CA LYS A 27 4.52 23.93 6.05
C LYS A 27 4.13 23.44 4.64
N SER A 28 4.64 22.29 4.19
CA SER A 28 4.39 21.83 2.82
C SER A 28 2.98 21.27 2.66
N SER A 29 2.31 21.70 1.59
CA SER A 29 0.98 21.22 1.19
C SER A 29 1.01 20.22 0.03
N SER A 30 2.18 20.04 -0.62
CA SER A 30 2.39 19.15 -1.75
C SER A 30 2.80 17.76 -1.27
N LEU A 31 2.16 16.72 -1.79
CA LEU A 31 2.51 15.35 -1.45
C LEU A 31 3.92 14.99 -1.94
N ASN A 32 4.35 15.53 -3.08
CA ASN A 32 5.72 15.34 -3.58
C ASN A 32 6.78 15.89 -2.62
N SER A 33 6.55 17.09 -2.06
CA SER A 33 7.46 17.67 -1.07
C SER A 33 7.51 16.84 0.20
N LEU A 34 6.38 16.30 0.66
CA LEU A 34 6.29 15.43 1.82
C LEU A 34 7.00 14.09 1.59
N PHE A 35 6.80 13.45 0.43
CA PHE A 35 7.52 12.23 0.06
C PHE A 35 9.03 12.44 0.00
N ASN A 36 9.48 13.56 -0.55
CA ASN A 36 10.89 13.90 -0.59
C ASN A 36 11.46 14.25 0.80
N TYR A 37 10.66 14.86 1.68
CA TYR A 37 11.06 15.19 3.05
C TYR A 37 11.25 13.93 3.90
N TYR A 38 10.33 12.97 3.79
CA TYR A 38 10.39 11.70 4.52
C TYR A 38 11.23 10.64 3.79
N GLU A 39 11.87 11.00 2.68
CA GLU A 39 12.74 10.10 1.89
C GLU A 39 12.05 8.79 1.46
N THR A 40 10.77 8.86 1.06
CA THR A 40 10.10 7.74 0.42
C THR A 40 10.32 7.76 -1.09
N ASP A 41 10.46 6.59 -1.69
CA ASP A 41 10.64 6.39 -3.13
C ASP A 41 9.43 6.79 -3.99
N LYS A 42 8.28 7.11 -3.35
CA LYS A 42 7.06 7.59 -4.02
C LYS A 42 7.20 9.02 -4.58
N GLY A 43 8.19 9.78 -4.10
CA GLY A 43 8.49 11.15 -4.55
C GLY A 43 9.22 11.21 -5.89
N SER A 44 9.66 12.41 -6.25
CA SER A 44 10.39 12.68 -7.50
C SER A 44 11.91 12.63 -7.35
N LYS A 45 12.44 12.76 -6.13
CA LYS A 45 13.88 12.75 -5.86
C LYS A 45 14.42 11.33 -5.72
N ASP A 46 15.70 11.17 -5.98
CA ASP A 46 16.43 9.96 -5.65
C ASP A 46 16.63 9.90 -4.14
N VAL A 47 16.28 8.79 -3.56
CA VAL A 47 16.27 8.59 -2.11
C VAL A 47 17.05 7.34 -1.71
N SER A 48 17.49 7.29 -0.47
CA SER A 48 18.02 6.07 0.17
C SER A 48 16.96 5.51 1.12
N PRO A 49 15.84 4.96 0.62
CA PRO A 49 14.69 4.56 1.44
C PRO A 49 14.99 3.43 2.39
N TYR A 50 16.09 2.76 2.15
CA TYR A 50 16.54 1.63 2.97
C TYR A 50 17.85 2.00 3.64
N SER A 51 17.82 2.17 4.95
CA SER A 51 19.01 2.46 5.79
C SER A 51 20.17 1.45 5.67
N LYS A 52 20.13 0.57 4.65
CA LYS A 52 21.09 -0.50 4.36
C LYS A 52 21.20 -0.84 2.87
N ILE A 53 21.19 0.13 1.99
CA ILE A 53 21.78 -0.13 0.68
C ILE A 53 23.30 -0.11 0.89
N LYS A 54 23.92 -1.27 0.74
CA LYS A 54 25.32 -1.54 1.13
C LYS A 54 26.37 -0.62 0.48
N ASN A 55 26.03 0.19 -0.47
CA ASN A 55 26.98 1.00 -1.26
C ASN A 55 26.56 2.46 -1.43
N GLY A 56 25.63 2.99 -0.63
CA GLY A 56 25.17 4.39 -0.79
C GLY A 56 24.39 4.65 -2.09
N GLU A 57 23.97 3.61 -2.82
CA GLU A 57 23.15 3.74 -4.01
C GLU A 57 21.80 4.34 -3.68
N LYS A 58 21.45 5.40 -4.40
CA LYS A 58 20.14 6.02 -4.33
C LYS A 58 19.17 5.28 -5.26
N VAL A 59 17.94 5.09 -4.79
CA VAL A 59 16.84 4.60 -5.60
C VAL A 59 16.16 5.80 -6.25
N LYS A 60 15.95 5.75 -7.55
CA LYS A 60 15.24 6.80 -8.27
C LYS A 60 13.79 6.82 -7.83
N GLY A 61 13.28 8.00 -7.49
CA GLY A 61 11.90 8.16 -7.08
C GLY A 61 10.91 7.77 -8.18
N HIS A 62 9.83 7.11 -7.79
CA HIS A 62 8.76 6.65 -8.69
C HIS A 62 7.93 7.80 -9.28
N GLY A 63 7.91 8.98 -8.61
CA GLY A 63 7.13 10.13 -9.05
C GLY A 63 5.62 9.90 -8.97
N PHE A 64 5.16 9.09 -8.02
CA PHE A 64 3.74 8.77 -7.84
C PHE A 64 2.93 9.92 -7.26
N ALA A 65 3.56 10.91 -6.62
CA ALA A 65 2.89 12.03 -5.97
C ALA A 65 1.84 12.71 -6.86
N LYS A 66 2.16 12.98 -8.14
CA LYS A 66 1.25 13.61 -9.10
C LYS A 66 -0.04 12.81 -9.33
N PHE A 67 0.04 11.48 -9.28
CA PHE A 67 -1.13 10.61 -9.43
C PHE A 67 -1.94 10.57 -8.15
N TYR A 68 -1.31 10.47 -7.00
CA TYR A 68 -1.97 10.56 -5.71
C TYR A 68 -2.71 11.88 -5.55
N GLU A 69 -2.07 13.01 -5.83
CA GLU A 69 -2.69 14.32 -5.75
C GLU A 69 -3.87 14.46 -6.70
N LYS A 70 -3.76 13.94 -7.94
CA LYS A 70 -4.86 13.93 -8.90
C LYS A 70 -6.12 13.27 -8.35
N TYR A 71 -5.99 12.14 -7.64
CA TYR A 71 -7.14 11.37 -7.16
C TYR A 71 -7.53 11.68 -5.72
N PHE A 72 -6.63 12.25 -4.91
CA PHE A 72 -6.84 12.44 -3.49
C PHE A 72 -7.07 13.90 -3.08
N LYS A 73 -6.83 14.89 -3.94
CA LYS A 73 -6.94 16.32 -3.61
C LYS A 73 -8.26 16.71 -2.93
N ASN A 74 -9.37 16.13 -3.37
CA ASN A 74 -10.70 16.42 -2.84
C ASN A 74 -10.97 15.74 -1.46
N LEU A 75 -10.07 14.85 -1.03
CA LEU A 75 -10.14 14.13 0.25
C LEU A 75 -9.23 14.76 1.31
N LYS A 76 -8.32 15.67 0.93
CA LYS A 76 -7.25 16.21 1.76
C LYS A 76 -7.74 16.75 3.12
N LYS A 77 -8.89 17.44 3.15
CA LYS A 77 -9.47 18.08 4.35
C LYS A 77 -10.60 17.27 4.97
N LYS A 78 -10.95 16.10 4.41
CA LYS A 78 -12.06 15.28 4.89
C LYS A 78 -11.63 14.39 6.05
N ARG A 79 -12.58 14.05 6.91
CA ARG A 79 -12.41 12.96 7.89
C ARG A 79 -12.58 11.64 7.15
N ILE A 80 -11.49 10.94 6.92
CA ILE A 80 -11.43 9.68 6.17
C ILE A 80 -10.55 8.67 6.89
N ASN A 81 -10.77 7.40 6.59
CA ASN A 81 -9.92 6.31 7.04
C ASN A 81 -9.06 5.82 5.87
N ILE A 82 -7.76 5.72 6.09
CA ILE A 82 -6.80 5.25 5.11
C ILE A 82 -6.10 4.00 5.65
N LEU A 83 -6.08 2.92 4.87
CA LEU A 83 -5.27 1.74 5.14
C LEU A 83 -4.08 1.73 4.20
N GLU A 84 -2.88 1.61 4.74
CA GLU A 84 -1.65 1.35 3.99
C GLU A 84 -1.10 -0.03 4.34
N ILE A 85 -0.88 -0.87 3.33
CA ILE A 85 -0.38 -2.24 3.42
C ILE A 85 1.05 -2.24 2.92
N GLY A 86 2.02 -2.65 3.76
CA GLY A 86 3.43 -2.62 3.42
C GLY A 86 4.06 -1.26 3.69
N VAL A 87 4.09 -0.85 4.95
CA VAL A 87 4.55 0.50 5.33
C VAL A 87 6.04 0.58 5.65
N TRP A 88 6.74 -0.56 5.73
CA TRP A 88 8.17 -0.62 6.07
C TRP A 88 8.50 0.19 7.33
N GLU A 89 9.27 1.28 7.21
CA GLU A 89 9.61 2.17 8.32
C GLU A 89 8.60 3.31 8.54
N GLY A 90 7.61 3.46 7.65
CA GLY A 90 6.49 4.39 7.77
C GLY A 90 6.68 5.76 7.13
N ALA A 91 7.68 5.94 6.26
CA ALA A 91 7.94 7.23 5.59
C ALA A 91 6.76 7.73 4.75
N SER A 92 6.11 6.83 4.00
CA SER A 92 4.89 7.13 3.23
C SER A 92 3.72 7.45 4.14
N THR A 93 3.51 6.66 5.21
CA THR A 93 2.47 6.91 6.22
C THR A 93 2.63 8.30 6.87
N ALA A 94 3.89 8.69 7.21
CA ALA A 94 4.18 10.02 7.76
C ALA A 94 3.87 11.14 6.75
N SER A 95 4.13 10.90 5.46
CA SER A 95 3.79 11.84 4.39
C SER A 95 2.28 12.00 4.24
N PHE A 96 1.53 10.90 4.23
CA PHE A 96 0.07 10.94 4.19
C PHE A 96 -0.54 11.57 5.44
N TYR A 97 0.06 11.38 6.62
CA TYR A 97 -0.37 12.03 7.86
C TYR A 97 -0.38 13.57 7.74
N HIS A 98 0.66 14.15 7.16
CA HIS A 98 0.72 15.62 6.94
C HIS A 98 -0.11 16.07 5.75
N TYR A 99 -0.24 15.25 4.72
CA TYR A 99 -1.06 15.60 3.55
C TYR A 99 -2.54 15.62 3.86
N PHE A 100 -3.06 14.62 4.59
CA PHE A 100 -4.46 14.52 4.96
C PHE A 100 -4.69 15.09 6.36
N GLU A 101 -5.24 16.30 6.43
CA GLU A 101 -5.37 17.07 7.67
C GLU A 101 -6.18 16.37 8.77
N LYS A 102 -7.19 15.56 8.39
CA LYS A 102 -8.17 14.94 9.31
C LYS A 102 -8.32 13.42 9.13
N ALA A 103 -7.42 12.79 8.39
CA ALA A 103 -7.49 11.35 8.18
C ALA A 103 -7.04 10.58 9.42
N GLU A 104 -7.68 9.44 9.68
CA GLU A 104 -7.17 8.38 10.53
C GLU A 104 -6.42 7.37 9.65
N LEU A 105 -5.17 7.08 10.01
CA LEU A 105 -4.27 6.24 9.24
C LEU A 105 -4.11 4.89 9.94
N PHE A 106 -4.31 3.83 9.18
CA PHE A 106 -4.08 2.45 9.58
C PHE A 106 -2.92 1.93 8.75
N ALA A 107 -1.84 1.55 9.42
CA ALA A 107 -0.61 1.10 8.80
C ALA A 107 -0.37 -0.36 9.18
N ILE A 108 -0.27 -1.25 8.19
CA ILE A 108 0.02 -2.67 8.46
C ILE A 108 1.29 -3.11 7.75
N ASP A 109 2.12 -3.88 8.47
CA ASP A 109 3.31 -4.51 7.93
C ASP A 109 3.64 -5.80 8.70
N ARG A 110 4.32 -6.73 8.02
CA ARG A 110 4.89 -7.93 8.64
C ARG A 110 6.20 -7.67 9.40
N ASN A 111 6.70 -6.42 9.36
CA ASN A 111 7.88 -5.96 10.07
C ASN A 111 7.49 -4.97 11.16
N PHE A 112 8.25 -4.95 12.26
CA PHE A 112 8.06 -4.00 13.37
C PHE A 112 8.90 -2.72 13.23
N LYS A 113 9.36 -2.39 12.03
CA LYS A 113 10.28 -1.28 11.80
C LYS A 113 9.64 0.10 11.80
N PHE A 114 8.33 0.18 11.98
CA PHE A 114 7.57 1.42 11.95
C PHE A 114 8.06 2.43 12.99
N LYS A 115 8.50 3.61 12.54
CA LYS A 115 9.24 4.60 13.34
C LYS A 115 8.38 5.71 13.92
N TYR A 116 7.15 5.87 13.47
CA TYR A 116 6.32 7.04 13.77
C TYR A 116 5.20 6.72 14.75
N CYS A 117 4.72 7.74 15.47
CA CYS A 117 3.49 7.69 16.24
C CYS A 117 2.72 9.00 16.11
N SER A 118 1.43 8.93 16.34
CA SER A 118 0.50 10.06 16.37
C SER A 118 -0.84 9.59 16.93
N LYS A 119 -1.69 10.50 17.44
CA LYS A 119 -3.08 10.21 17.81
C LYS A 119 -3.92 9.71 16.63
N ARG A 120 -3.51 10.00 15.38
CA ARG A 120 -4.20 9.62 14.14
C ARG A 120 -3.57 8.43 13.41
N ILE A 121 -2.55 7.76 13.98
CA ILE A 121 -1.88 6.63 13.36
C ILE A 121 -2.06 5.37 14.20
N ASN A 122 -2.60 4.34 13.59
CA ASN A 122 -2.79 3.02 14.15
C ASN A 122 -1.87 2.03 13.40
N PHE A 123 -0.73 1.67 13.99
CA PHE A 123 0.14 0.63 13.43
C PHE A 123 -0.26 -0.74 13.96
N PHE A 124 -0.42 -1.70 13.05
CA PHE A 124 -0.74 -3.07 13.39
C PHE A 124 0.18 -4.05 12.64
N PHE A 125 0.84 -4.94 13.40
CA PHE A 125 1.61 -6.02 12.79
C PHE A 125 0.67 -7.01 12.09
N CYS A 126 0.86 -7.19 10.79
CA CYS A 126 0.04 -8.11 9.99
C CYS A 126 0.84 -8.63 8.80
N ASP A 127 1.05 -9.93 8.75
CA ASP A 127 1.45 -10.61 7.54
C ASP A 127 0.19 -10.95 6.74
N THR A 128 -0.04 -10.28 5.61
CA THR A 128 -1.24 -10.48 4.79
C THR A 128 -1.30 -11.86 4.13
N THR A 129 -0.26 -12.66 4.22
CA THR A 129 -0.26 -14.07 3.81
C THR A 129 -0.70 -15.03 4.92
N SER A 130 -0.79 -14.55 6.16
CA SER A 130 -1.18 -15.32 7.35
C SER A 130 -2.67 -15.16 7.64
N VAL A 131 -3.43 -16.24 7.54
CA VAL A 131 -4.86 -16.27 7.91
C VAL A 131 -5.06 -15.81 9.37
N LYS A 132 -4.15 -16.20 10.27
CA LYS A 132 -4.19 -15.83 11.70
C LYS A 132 -4.05 -14.30 11.87
N ASP A 133 -3.11 -13.67 11.15
CA ASP A 133 -2.87 -12.25 11.28
C ASP A 133 -4.00 -11.44 10.63
N LEU A 134 -4.51 -11.90 9.47
CA LEU A 134 -5.71 -11.31 8.86
C LEU A 134 -6.94 -11.41 9.77
N SER A 135 -7.13 -12.53 10.49
CA SER A 135 -8.21 -12.66 11.47
C SER A 135 -8.06 -11.68 12.63
N LYS A 136 -6.83 -11.51 13.16
CA LYS A 136 -6.56 -10.51 14.20
C LYS A 136 -6.82 -9.08 13.72
N PHE A 137 -6.39 -8.76 12.50
CA PHE A 137 -6.65 -7.46 11.88
C PHE A 137 -8.15 -7.23 11.72
N LYS A 138 -8.90 -8.22 11.20
CA LYS A 138 -10.36 -8.16 11.09
C LYS A 138 -11.03 -7.87 12.43
N ASN A 139 -10.63 -8.57 13.49
CA ASN A 139 -11.17 -8.34 14.83
C ASN A 139 -10.82 -6.94 15.33
N TYR A 140 -9.60 -6.48 15.11
CA TYR A 140 -9.17 -5.14 15.50
C TYR A 140 -10.01 -4.04 14.83
N VAL A 141 -10.22 -4.10 13.52
CA VAL A 141 -11.06 -3.11 12.80
C VAL A 141 -12.55 -3.27 13.12
N GLY A 142 -13.04 -4.49 13.37
CA GLY A 142 -14.41 -4.77 13.77
C GLY A 142 -14.75 -4.26 15.17
N LEU A 143 -13.86 -4.47 16.16
CA LEU A 143 -14.02 -3.99 17.53
C LEU A 143 -14.01 -2.45 17.62
N LYS A 144 -13.34 -1.78 16.71
CA LYS A 144 -13.36 -0.31 16.56
C LYS A 144 -14.55 0.23 15.75
N LYS A 145 -15.72 -0.42 15.80
CA LYS A 145 -16.96 0.04 15.17
C LYS A 145 -17.01 -0.06 13.65
N ASN A 146 -16.87 -1.25 13.08
CA ASN A 146 -17.06 -1.48 11.65
C ASN A 146 -16.28 -0.47 10.77
N ILE A 147 -14.96 -0.35 10.99
CA ILE A 147 -14.14 0.56 10.22
C ILE A 147 -14.09 0.09 8.78
N PHE A 148 -14.57 0.95 7.88
CA PHE A 148 -14.35 0.86 6.45
C PHE A 148 -13.42 2.00 6.01
N PHE A 149 -12.64 1.74 4.98
CA PHE A 149 -11.62 2.65 4.49
C PHE A 149 -12.12 3.44 3.27
N ASP A 150 -11.82 4.72 3.23
CA ASP A 150 -12.05 5.57 2.06
C ASP A 150 -10.95 5.33 1.01
N ILE A 151 -9.73 5.03 1.49
CA ILE A 151 -8.57 4.72 0.66
C ILE A 151 -7.88 3.49 1.23
N ILE A 152 -7.50 2.54 0.35
CA ILE A 152 -6.60 1.43 0.67
C ILE A 152 -5.42 1.51 -0.31
N ILE A 153 -4.20 1.51 0.22
CA ILE A 153 -2.96 1.52 -0.57
C ILE A 153 -2.25 0.19 -0.31
N ASP A 154 -2.06 -0.60 -1.36
CA ASP A 154 -1.30 -1.85 -1.33
C ASP A 154 0.07 -1.61 -1.97
N ASP A 155 1.06 -1.48 -1.12
CA ASP A 155 2.49 -1.38 -1.40
C ASP A 155 3.24 -2.51 -0.68
N GLY A 156 2.67 -3.71 -0.75
CA GLY A 156 3.12 -4.87 0.00
C GLY A 156 4.32 -5.59 -0.62
N SER A 157 4.22 -6.91 -0.74
CA SER A 157 5.35 -7.75 -1.19
C SER A 157 5.60 -7.74 -2.70
N HIS A 158 4.72 -7.18 -3.50
CA HIS A 158 4.68 -7.22 -4.97
C HIS A 158 4.71 -8.64 -5.58
N ILE A 159 4.54 -9.70 -4.77
CA ILE A 159 4.41 -11.06 -5.23
C ILE A 159 3.06 -11.22 -5.91
N PHE A 160 3.04 -11.82 -7.10
CA PHE A 160 1.85 -11.96 -7.94
C PHE A 160 0.61 -12.47 -7.18
N SER A 161 0.74 -13.61 -6.48
CA SER A 161 -0.39 -14.17 -5.74
C SER A 161 -0.86 -13.28 -4.60
N ASN A 162 0.06 -12.54 -3.95
CA ASN A 162 -0.27 -11.67 -2.82
C ASN A 162 -1.03 -10.42 -3.27
N ILE A 163 -0.64 -9.81 -4.41
CA ILE A 163 -1.38 -8.67 -4.98
C ILE A 163 -2.86 -9.07 -5.20
N LEU A 164 -3.12 -10.22 -5.81
CA LEU A 164 -4.50 -10.66 -6.07
C LEU A 164 -5.26 -11.04 -4.80
N LYS A 165 -4.59 -11.72 -3.85
CA LYS A 165 -5.19 -12.07 -2.55
C LYS A 165 -5.54 -10.82 -1.76
N ASN A 166 -4.63 -9.84 -1.68
CA ASN A 166 -4.84 -8.57 -0.99
C ASN A 166 -6.00 -7.80 -1.63
N LEU A 167 -5.99 -7.61 -2.95
CA LEU A 167 -7.09 -6.95 -3.66
C LEU A 167 -8.43 -7.61 -3.32
N SER A 168 -8.52 -8.94 -3.43
CA SER A 168 -9.76 -9.67 -3.14
C SER A 168 -10.19 -9.59 -1.68
N TYR A 169 -9.26 -9.57 -0.73
CA TYR A 169 -9.56 -9.53 0.69
C TYR A 169 -9.92 -8.12 1.15
N PHE A 170 -9.04 -7.16 0.92
CA PHE A 170 -9.18 -5.81 1.45
C PHE A 170 -10.21 -4.96 0.70
N PHE A 171 -10.57 -5.30 -0.54
CA PHE A 171 -11.63 -4.62 -1.27
C PHE A 171 -12.98 -4.69 -0.57
N ASN A 172 -13.22 -5.71 0.29
CA ASN A 172 -14.42 -5.81 1.10
C ASN A 172 -14.48 -4.73 2.19
N TYR A 173 -13.33 -4.25 2.66
CA TYR A 173 -13.23 -3.20 3.67
C TYR A 173 -13.21 -1.78 3.07
N LEU A 174 -13.24 -1.65 1.75
CA LEU A 174 -13.32 -0.37 1.07
C LEU A 174 -14.77 0.13 1.11
N LYS A 175 -14.97 1.40 1.46
CA LYS A 175 -16.28 2.05 1.41
C LYS A 175 -16.83 2.12 -0.02
N ALA A 176 -18.13 2.27 -0.17
CA ALA A 176 -18.76 2.71 -1.40
C ALA A 176 -18.13 4.04 -1.86
N GLY A 177 -17.78 4.16 -3.14
CA GLY A 177 -17.05 5.30 -3.69
C GLY A 177 -15.57 5.39 -3.31
N GLY A 178 -15.05 4.47 -2.49
CA GLY A 178 -13.64 4.44 -2.06
C GLY A 178 -12.67 4.04 -3.17
N ILE A 179 -11.37 4.20 -2.88
CA ILE A 179 -10.28 3.99 -3.84
C ILE A 179 -9.30 2.96 -3.29
N TYR A 180 -9.08 1.87 -4.05
CA TYR A 180 -8.02 0.91 -3.81
C TYR A 180 -6.85 1.22 -4.75
N VAL A 181 -5.65 1.38 -4.20
CA VAL A 181 -4.42 1.65 -4.97
C VAL A 181 -3.52 0.42 -4.91
N ILE A 182 -2.90 0.06 -6.04
CA ILE A 182 -1.85 -0.95 -6.09
C ILE A 182 -0.60 -0.29 -6.66
N GLU A 183 0.43 -0.17 -5.85
CA GLU A 183 1.75 0.28 -6.31
C GLU A 183 2.52 -0.89 -6.93
N ASP A 184 3.32 -0.57 -7.93
CA ASP A 184 4.23 -1.51 -8.59
C ASP A 184 3.59 -2.82 -9.05
N TYR A 185 2.32 -2.73 -9.48
CA TYR A 185 1.50 -3.90 -9.79
C TYR A 185 2.05 -4.76 -10.94
N LYS A 186 2.97 -4.23 -11.77
CA LYS A 186 3.64 -4.98 -12.83
C LYS A 186 4.99 -5.60 -12.42
N HIS A 187 5.45 -5.39 -11.19
CA HIS A 187 6.71 -5.98 -10.74
C HIS A 187 6.80 -7.49 -10.99
N PRO A 188 5.74 -8.31 -10.84
CA PRO A 188 5.82 -9.73 -11.22
C PRO A 188 6.12 -9.98 -12.71
N SER A 189 5.81 -9.03 -13.60
CA SER A 189 6.15 -9.12 -15.03
C SER A 189 7.58 -8.65 -15.35
N TYR A 190 8.18 -7.85 -14.46
CA TYR A 190 9.56 -7.37 -14.62
C TYR A 190 10.58 -8.24 -13.90
N PHE A 191 10.17 -8.86 -12.79
CA PHE A 191 11.04 -9.62 -11.89
C PHE A 191 10.48 -11.04 -11.70
N SER A 192 11.13 -12.04 -12.32
CA SER A 192 10.66 -13.42 -12.33
C SER A 192 10.49 -14.04 -10.93
N TYR A 193 11.30 -13.62 -9.95
CA TYR A 193 11.21 -14.09 -8.56
C TYR A 193 9.94 -13.61 -7.82
N LEU A 194 9.21 -12.63 -8.38
CA LEU A 194 7.92 -12.16 -7.85
C LEU A 194 6.73 -12.89 -8.51
N GLN A 195 6.98 -13.65 -9.60
CA GLN A 195 5.97 -14.44 -10.30
C GLN A 195 5.91 -15.85 -9.71
N ASP A 196 5.17 -16.00 -8.61
CA ASP A 196 5.08 -17.27 -7.87
C ASP A 196 4.08 -18.29 -8.48
N ILE A 197 3.31 -17.90 -9.51
CA ILE A 197 2.33 -18.79 -10.18
C ILE A 197 2.60 -18.85 -11.67
N LYS A 198 3.16 -19.97 -12.12
CA LYS A 198 3.43 -20.24 -13.55
C LYS A 198 2.14 -20.35 -14.37
N GLY A 199 2.17 -19.83 -15.59
CA GLY A 199 1.06 -19.92 -16.55
C GLY A 199 -0.19 -19.15 -16.16
N HIS A 200 -0.09 -18.17 -15.24
CA HIS A 200 -1.16 -17.22 -14.96
C HIS A 200 -1.02 -15.98 -15.85
N ILE A 201 -2.17 -15.37 -16.21
CA ILE A 201 -2.17 -14.07 -16.89
C ILE A 201 -1.59 -12.98 -15.97
N SER A 202 -0.91 -11.99 -16.55
CA SER A 202 -0.28 -10.90 -15.79
C SER A 202 -1.29 -10.02 -15.03
N ILE A 203 -0.83 -9.27 -14.02
CA ILE A 203 -1.70 -8.39 -13.23
C ILE A 203 -2.35 -7.32 -14.11
N ASP A 204 -1.62 -6.72 -15.06
CA ASP A 204 -2.20 -5.74 -15.99
C ASP A 204 -3.32 -6.35 -16.85
N LYS A 205 -3.18 -7.63 -17.27
CA LYS A 205 -4.27 -8.33 -17.98
C LYS A 205 -5.45 -8.60 -17.04
N VAL A 206 -5.21 -8.97 -15.79
CA VAL A 206 -6.28 -9.11 -14.77
C VAL A 206 -7.03 -7.80 -14.59
N LEU A 207 -6.32 -6.68 -14.38
CA LEU A 207 -6.94 -5.37 -14.23
C LEU A 207 -7.72 -4.94 -15.48
N PHE A 208 -7.20 -5.24 -16.68
CA PHE A 208 -7.91 -5.00 -17.93
C PHE A 208 -9.23 -5.79 -18.02
N LEU A 209 -9.21 -7.09 -17.68
CA LEU A 209 -10.40 -7.94 -17.71
C LEU A 209 -11.45 -7.49 -16.68
N LEU A 210 -11.03 -7.13 -15.46
CA LEU A 210 -11.89 -6.54 -14.43
C LEU A 210 -12.54 -5.23 -14.91
N LYS A 211 -11.76 -4.35 -15.55
CA LYS A 211 -12.25 -3.08 -16.14
C LYS A 211 -13.29 -3.31 -17.24
N LYS A 212 -13.14 -4.39 -18.01
CA LYS A 212 -14.06 -4.76 -19.10
C LYS A 212 -15.23 -5.63 -18.65
N ASN A 213 -15.35 -5.92 -17.35
CA ASN A 213 -16.34 -6.82 -16.76
C ASN A 213 -16.29 -8.26 -17.34
N ILE A 214 -15.10 -8.73 -17.73
CA ILE A 214 -14.90 -10.05 -18.32
C ILE A 214 -14.45 -11.04 -17.22
N ILE A 215 -15.17 -12.14 -17.10
CA ILE A 215 -14.79 -13.25 -16.22
C ILE A 215 -13.61 -14.00 -16.83
N PHE A 216 -12.63 -14.36 -16.01
CA PHE A 216 -11.42 -15.06 -16.42
C PHE A 216 -11.11 -16.24 -15.50
N LYS A 217 -10.27 -17.17 -15.97
CA LYS A 217 -9.74 -18.26 -15.13
C LYS A 217 -8.58 -17.75 -14.29
N SER A 218 -8.59 -18.08 -13.00
CA SER A 218 -7.50 -17.73 -12.08
C SER A 218 -7.18 -18.90 -11.15
N LYS A 219 -5.90 -19.15 -10.92
CA LYS A 219 -5.42 -20.10 -9.90
C LYS A 219 -5.49 -19.54 -8.48
N ILE A 220 -5.71 -18.23 -8.33
CA ILE A 220 -5.68 -17.49 -7.05
C ILE A 220 -7.07 -17.06 -6.60
N LEU A 221 -7.87 -16.52 -7.54
CA LEU A 221 -9.21 -16.01 -7.26
C LEU A 221 -10.27 -17.02 -7.70
N SER A 222 -11.17 -17.37 -6.79
CA SER A 222 -12.34 -18.15 -7.17
C SER A 222 -13.26 -17.35 -8.10
N ARG A 223 -14.08 -18.03 -8.89
CA ARG A 223 -15.06 -17.40 -9.80
C ARG A 223 -15.98 -16.42 -9.07
N ASN A 224 -16.39 -16.74 -7.83
CA ASN A 224 -17.22 -15.85 -7.02
C ASN A 224 -16.48 -14.57 -6.59
N LYS A 225 -15.19 -14.66 -6.25
CA LYS A 225 -14.36 -13.48 -5.95
C LYS A 225 -14.19 -12.58 -7.17
N ILE A 226 -13.99 -13.17 -8.36
CA ILE A 226 -13.90 -12.40 -9.62
C ILE A 226 -15.22 -11.71 -9.91
N ARG A 227 -16.35 -12.42 -9.80
CA ARG A 227 -17.69 -11.82 -9.96
C ARG A 227 -17.94 -10.69 -8.97
N HIS A 228 -17.54 -10.88 -7.70
CA HIS A 228 -17.67 -9.85 -6.68
C HIS A 228 -16.87 -8.58 -7.04
N LEU A 229 -15.62 -8.71 -7.47
CA LEU A 229 -14.80 -7.59 -7.92
C LEU A 229 -15.44 -6.90 -9.14
N ILE A 230 -15.84 -7.64 -10.17
CA ILE A 230 -16.51 -7.10 -11.37
C ILE A 230 -17.79 -6.33 -11.00
N LYS A 231 -18.63 -6.92 -10.12
CA LYS A 231 -19.88 -6.28 -9.68
C LYS A 231 -19.65 -4.93 -9.00
N ASN A 232 -18.57 -4.83 -8.21
CA ASN A 232 -18.34 -3.70 -7.32
C ASN A 232 -17.29 -2.69 -7.83
N ILE A 233 -16.49 -3.00 -8.83
CA ILE A 233 -15.55 -2.06 -9.43
C ILE A 233 -16.31 -1.10 -10.38
N LYS A 234 -16.10 0.21 -10.17
CA LYS A 234 -16.64 1.27 -11.01
C LYS A 234 -15.70 1.64 -12.14
N LYS A 235 -14.43 1.87 -11.83
CA LYS A 235 -13.39 2.35 -12.76
C LYS A 235 -12.02 1.86 -12.33
N ILE A 236 -11.13 1.66 -13.30
CA ILE A 236 -9.71 1.39 -13.07
C ILE A 236 -8.90 2.36 -13.93
N PHE A 237 -7.97 3.07 -13.31
CA PHE A 237 -6.97 3.92 -13.95
C PHE A 237 -5.58 3.37 -13.65
N THR A 238 -4.74 3.31 -14.66
CA THR A 238 -3.35 2.88 -14.53
C THR A 238 -2.41 3.96 -15.03
N HIS A 239 -1.29 4.13 -14.36
CA HIS A 239 -0.28 5.14 -14.71
C HIS A 239 1.12 4.56 -14.61
N LYS A 240 2.04 5.17 -15.35
CA LYS A 240 3.48 4.94 -15.25
C LYS A 240 4.15 6.10 -14.53
N GLY A 241 4.97 5.78 -13.54
CA GLY A 241 5.85 6.73 -12.89
C GLY A 241 7.16 6.90 -13.65
N ASN A 242 8.24 7.25 -12.93
CA ASN A 242 9.51 7.69 -13.52
C ASN A 242 10.69 6.77 -13.22
N CYS A 243 10.52 5.71 -12.42
CA CYS A 243 11.63 4.84 -12.04
C CYS A 243 12.05 3.95 -13.22
N ILE A 244 13.31 4.10 -13.66
CA ILE A 244 13.90 3.30 -14.73
C ILE A 244 14.99 2.41 -14.13
N LYS A 245 14.90 1.10 -14.38
CA LYS A 245 15.92 0.13 -14.02
C LYS A 245 16.31 -0.70 -15.25
N SER A 246 17.60 -0.79 -15.55
CA SER A 246 18.11 -1.52 -16.72
C SER A 246 17.38 -1.13 -18.03
N GLY A 247 17.17 0.16 -18.26
CA GLY A 247 16.50 0.70 -19.45
C GLY A 247 14.97 0.50 -19.50
N LYS A 248 14.38 -0.16 -18.50
CA LYS A 248 12.91 -0.39 -18.43
C LYS A 248 12.29 0.48 -17.35
N ASN A 249 11.17 1.13 -17.67
CA ASN A 249 10.35 1.79 -16.65
C ASN A 249 9.60 0.71 -15.86
N ILE A 250 9.92 0.61 -14.57
CA ILE A 250 9.36 -0.40 -13.64
C ILE A 250 8.34 0.18 -12.67
N SER A 251 7.91 1.41 -12.88
CA SER A 251 7.10 2.18 -11.95
C SER A 251 5.65 2.22 -12.47
N ASP A 252 4.79 1.39 -11.96
CA ASP A 252 3.40 1.27 -12.39
C ASP A 252 2.45 1.34 -11.19
N ILE A 253 1.43 2.21 -11.26
CA ILE A 253 0.44 2.38 -10.21
C ILE A 253 -0.98 2.27 -10.76
N ALA A 254 -1.88 1.60 -10.04
CA ALA A 254 -3.27 1.43 -10.39
C ALA A 254 -4.20 2.01 -9.33
N PHE A 255 -5.26 2.72 -9.75
CA PHE A 255 -6.33 3.25 -8.90
C PHE A 255 -7.64 2.58 -9.29
N ILE A 256 -8.25 1.85 -8.36
CA ILE A 256 -9.45 1.05 -8.54
C ILE A 256 -10.57 1.67 -7.70
N TYR A 257 -11.60 2.19 -8.34
CA TYR A 257 -12.73 2.79 -7.67
C TYR A 257 -13.83 1.78 -7.42
N LYS A 258 -14.35 1.75 -6.20
CA LYS A 258 -15.56 0.99 -5.85
C LYS A 258 -16.81 1.75 -6.28
N LYS A 259 -17.86 1.03 -6.67
CA LYS A 259 -19.19 1.62 -6.90
C LYS A 259 -19.76 2.20 -5.59
N ASN A 260 -20.66 3.15 -5.74
CA ASN A 260 -21.46 3.68 -4.64
C ASN A 260 -22.47 2.64 -4.17
#